data_4175fbc5e05a57b517192d0adafc41e3
#
_entry.id   4175fbc5e05a57b517192d0adafc41e3
#
_cell.length_a   1.000
_cell.length_b   1.000
_cell.length_c   1.000
_cell.angle_alpha   90.00
_cell.angle_beta   90.00
_cell.angle_gamma   90.00
#
_symmetry.space_group_name_H-M   'P 1'
#
loop_
_entity.id
_entity.type
_entity.pdbx_description
1 polymer ?
#
loop_
_entity_poly.entity_id
_entity_poly.type
_entity_poly.pdbx_seq_one_letter_code
_entity_poly.pdbx_strand_id
1 'polypeptide(L)'
;MKLLKYLPCIFLFLSCAGNNGDVNIGAIDSSKIANTATVILAHPDSSYEIVSENAYYIWEVNMEKRTLKKNPALGSSNANVDSVINGLNMQYENILLEKTGIKKDTLQLKIESSDFLTNQMGSSGPDQYLAQAVINLTSVPGIKYVQIDFKEGSHASPGVWSRKDFPGYIIIQ
;
A
#
# COMPACT_ATOMS: atom_id res chain seq x y z
N MET A 1 -39.59 -14.66 45.08
CA MET A 1 -39.53 -13.21 45.40
C MET A 1 -38.09 -12.84 45.68
N LYS A 2 -37.36 -12.20 44.71
CA LYS A 2 -36.08 -11.52 44.96
C LYS A 2 -36.09 -10.23 44.15
N LEU A 3 -36.00 -9.13 44.87
CA LEU A 3 -36.05 -7.76 44.37
C LEU A 3 -34.78 -7.43 43.53
N LEU A 4 -35.01 -6.94 42.37
CA LEU A 4 -34.00 -6.36 41.47
C LEU A 4 -33.78 -4.90 41.84
N LYS A 5 -32.58 -4.55 42.36
CA LYS A 5 -32.19 -3.17 42.69
C LYS A 5 -31.66 -2.47 41.42
N TYR A 6 -32.38 -1.49 40.94
CA TYR A 6 -31.92 -0.55 39.91
C TYR A 6 -30.94 0.45 40.50
N LEU A 7 -29.76 0.54 39.92
CA LEU A 7 -28.74 1.57 40.20
C LEU A 7 -28.77 2.62 39.08
N PRO A 8 -29.06 3.90 39.31
CA PRO A 8 -29.01 4.92 38.28
C PRO A 8 -27.55 5.37 38.08
N CYS A 9 -27.07 5.21 36.84
CA CYS A 9 -25.81 5.80 36.40
C CYS A 9 -25.99 7.30 36.12
N ILE A 10 -25.40 8.12 36.98
CA ILE A 10 -25.34 9.60 36.83
C ILE A 10 -24.21 9.89 35.85
N PHE A 11 -24.54 10.37 34.65
CA PHE A 11 -23.57 10.94 33.71
C PHE A 11 -23.26 12.39 34.09
N LEU A 12 -22.07 12.63 34.60
CA LEU A 12 -21.52 13.98 34.75
C LEU A 12 -20.90 14.42 33.43
N PHE A 13 -21.55 15.36 32.74
CA PHE A 13 -20.96 16.07 31.63
C PHE A 13 -19.96 17.11 32.17
N LEU A 14 -18.65 16.86 32.01
CA LEU A 14 -17.66 17.91 32.15
C LEU A 14 -17.55 18.66 30.81
N SER A 15 -18.08 19.88 30.83
CA SER A 15 -17.83 20.89 29.80
C SER A 15 -16.40 21.40 29.97
N CYS A 16 -15.50 21.12 29.02
CA CYS A 16 -14.21 21.81 28.94
C CYS A 16 -14.34 22.98 27.96
N ALA A 17 -14.26 24.18 28.54
CA ALA A 17 -14.18 25.46 27.85
C ALA A 17 -12.87 25.53 27.03
N GLY A 18 -12.96 26.21 25.88
CA GLY A 18 -11.90 26.33 24.91
C GLY A 18 -10.67 27.07 25.42
N ASN A 19 -9.53 26.65 24.92
CA ASN A 19 -8.30 27.44 24.96
C ASN A 19 -7.83 27.58 23.51
N ASN A 20 -7.90 28.80 22.99
CA ASN A 20 -7.22 29.19 21.75
C ASN A 20 -5.72 29.21 22.06
N GLY A 21 -5.07 28.09 21.77
CA GLY A 21 -3.61 28.00 21.79
C GLY A 21 -3.09 28.32 20.39
N ASP A 22 -2.41 29.47 20.25
CA ASP A 22 -1.61 29.78 19.07
C ASP A 22 -0.61 28.65 18.82
N VAL A 23 -0.79 27.94 17.70
CA VAL A 23 0.17 26.95 17.23
C VAL A 23 1.34 27.69 16.62
N ASN A 24 2.38 27.88 17.43
CA ASN A 24 3.67 28.34 16.96
C ASN A 24 4.28 27.25 16.06
N ILE A 25 4.21 27.43 14.74
CA ILE A 25 4.83 26.55 13.77
C ILE A 25 6.34 26.81 13.83
N GLY A 26 7.01 26.09 14.74
CA GLY A 26 8.46 26.02 14.76
C GLY A 26 8.99 25.48 13.45
N ALA A 27 10.01 26.12 12.90
CA ALA A 27 10.69 25.74 11.68
C ALA A 27 11.02 24.24 11.67
N ILE A 28 10.41 23.50 10.75
CA ILE A 28 10.69 22.07 10.55
C ILE A 28 12.04 22.00 9.84
N ASP A 29 13.03 21.41 10.50
CA ASP A 29 14.34 21.12 9.94
C ASP A 29 14.19 20.16 8.76
N SER A 30 14.45 20.69 7.56
CA SER A 30 14.27 19.99 6.27
C SER A 30 15.22 18.81 6.04
N SER A 31 16.11 18.51 7.00
CA SER A 31 17.16 17.49 6.83
C SER A 31 16.72 16.05 7.18
N LYS A 32 15.49 15.85 7.70
CA LYS A 32 15.00 14.52 8.14
C LYS A 32 13.77 13.99 7.42
N ILE A 33 13.31 14.65 6.35
CA ILE A 33 12.16 14.15 5.57
C ILE A 33 12.69 13.54 4.26
N ALA A 34 13.39 12.43 4.37
CA ALA A 34 13.58 11.53 3.25
C ALA A 34 12.37 10.57 3.23
N ASN A 35 11.56 10.64 2.16
CA ASN A 35 10.58 9.67 1.66
C ASN A 35 9.12 9.74 2.10
N THR A 36 8.61 10.86 2.58
CA THR A 36 7.15 11.04 2.60
C THR A 36 6.83 12.40 2.00
N ALA A 37 6.69 12.46 0.68
CA ALA A 37 6.26 13.67 0.00
C ALA A 37 4.74 13.81 0.11
N THR A 38 4.25 14.34 1.23
CA THR A 38 2.91 14.90 1.31
C THR A 38 3.01 16.35 0.85
N VAL A 39 2.75 16.62 -0.42
CA VAL A 39 2.65 18.00 -0.92
C VAL A 39 1.23 18.49 -0.63
N ILE A 40 1.10 19.32 0.39
CA ILE A 40 -0.15 20.05 0.66
C ILE A 40 -0.14 21.30 -0.22
N LEU A 41 -0.80 21.26 -1.35
CA LEU A 41 -1.08 22.44 -2.14
C LEU A 41 -2.36 23.11 -1.61
N ALA A 42 -2.20 24.18 -0.81
CA ALA A 42 -3.31 25.02 -0.39
C ALA A 42 -3.79 25.87 -1.57
N HIS A 43 -4.96 25.56 -2.13
CA HIS A 43 -5.69 26.44 -3.03
C HIS A 43 -6.69 27.27 -2.23
N PRO A 44 -6.92 28.58 -2.54
CA PRO A 44 -7.77 29.47 -1.74
C PRO A 44 -9.28 29.21 -1.85
N ASP A 45 -9.74 28.24 -2.62
CA ASP A 45 -11.14 27.82 -2.71
C ASP A 45 -11.27 26.31 -2.43
N SER A 46 -11.41 26.01 -1.15
CA SER A 46 -12.03 24.87 -0.47
C SER A 46 -12.32 23.59 -1.28
N SER A 47 -11.32 22.85 -1.63
CA SER A 47 -11.35 21.40 -1.64
C SER A 47 -9.94 20.89 -1.41
N TYR A 48 -9.69 20.31 -0.25
CA TYR A 48 -8.43 19.60 0.01
C TYR A 48 -8.47 18.32 -0.83
N GLU A 49 -7.87 18.35 -1.99
CA GLU A 49 -7.53 17.12 -2.68
C GLU A 49 -6.32 16.52 -1.96
N ILE A 50 -6.58 15.55 -1.09
CA ILE A 50 -5.51 14.72 -0.56
C ILE A 50 -5.07 13.83 -1.73
N VAL A 51 -4.14 14.31 -2.51
CA VAL A 51 -3.39 13.48 -3.44
C VAL A 51 -2.47 12.62 -2.59
N SER A 52 -2.97 11.48 -2.12
CA SER A 52 -2.12 10.42 -1.62
C SER A 52 -1.41 9.82 -2.83
N GLU A 53 -0.44 10.57 -3.37
CA GLU A 53 0.46 10.05 -4.38
C GLU A 53 1.23 8.93 -3.72
N ASN A 54 0.89 7.71 -4.08
CA ASN A 54 1.61 6.52 -3.68
C ASN A 54 2.95 6.54 -4.44
N ALA A 55 3.90 7.34 -3.94
CA ALA A 55 5.19 7.61 -4.58
C ALA A 55 6.04 6.34 -4.81
N TYR A 56 5.54 5.19 -4.36
CA TYR A 56 6.24 3.91 -4.40
C TYR A 56 5.85 3.03 -5.59
N TYR A 57 4.73 3.34 -6.27
CA TYR A 57 4.27 2.55 -7.41
C TYR A 57 4.60 3.21 -8.74
N ILE A 58 5.04 2.40 -9.71
CA ILE A 58 5.20 2.82 -11.11
C ILE A 58 3.83 2.86 -11.79
N TRP A 59 2.98 1.87 -11.45
CA TRP A 59 1.65 1.68 -12.00
C TRP A 59 0.61 1.49 -10.90
N GLU A 60 -0.44 2.28 -10.94
CA GLU A 60 -1.70 1.97 -10.27
C GLU A 60 -2.42 0.92 -11.13
N VAL A 61 -2.62 -0.26 -10.56
CA VAL A 61 -3.21 -1.42 -11.25
C VAL A 61 -4.67 -1.54 -10.85
N ASN A 62 -5.58 -1.39 -11.81
CA ASN A 62 -7.00 -1.68 -11.62
C ASN A 62 -7.33 -3.01 -12.31
N MET A 63 -7.53 -4.07 -11.53
CA MET A 63 -7.84 -5.40 -12.04
C MET A 63 -9.21 -5.51 -12.67
N GLU A 64 -10.22 -4.89 -12.08
CA GLU A 64 -11.60 -4.95 -12.58
C GLU A 64 -11.71 -4.36 -13.97
N LYS A 65 -11.13 -3.17 -14.17
CA LYS A 65 -11.10 -2.47 -15.47
C LYS A 65 -9.95 -2.92 -16.37
N ARG A 66 -9.03 -3.70 -15.85
CA ARG A 66 -7.75 -4.08 -16.50
C ARG A 66 -7.00 -2.86 -17.04
N THR A 67 -6.86 -1.84 -16.22
CA THR A 67 -6.14 -0.62 -16.58
C THR A 67 -4.92 -0.40 -15.73
N LEU A 68 -3.92 0.25 -16.33
CA LEU A 68 -2.71 0.72 -15.70
C LEU A 68 -2.64 2.22 -15.85
N LYS A 69 -2.63 2.94 -14.74
CA LYS A 69 -2.38 4.37 -14.70
C LYS A 69 -0.95 4.61 -14.22
N LYS A 70 -0.16 5.35 -14.99
CA LYS A 70 1.20 5.67 -14.59
C LYS A 70 1.19 6.67 -13.44
N ASN A 71 1.97 6.40 -12.40
CA ASN A 71 2.17 7.38 -11.34
C ASN A 71 3.04 8.54 -11.87
N PRO A 72 2.53 9.78 -11.91
CA PRO A 72 3.27 10.91 -12.44
C PRO A 72 4.47 11.31 -11.56
N ALA A 73 4.43 11.01 -10.25
CA ALA A 73 5.51 11.32 -9.31
C ALA A 73 6.73 10.42 -9.48
N LEU A 74 6.55 9.20 -10.03
CA LEU A 74 7.63 8.27 -10.29
C LEU A 74 7.98 8.26 -11.77
N GLY A 75 8.97 9.08 -12.13
CA GLY A 75 9.70 8.86 -13.38
C GLY A 75 10.33 7.47 -13.35
N SER A 76 10.25 6.72 -14.45
CA SER A 76 10.80 5.36 -14.58
C SER A 76 12.29 5.22 -14.20
N SER A 77 13.02 6.31 -14.08
CA SER A 77 14.42 6.37 -13.67
C SER A 77 14.64 6.25 -12.16
N ASN A 78 13.62 6.48 -11.33
CA ASN A 78 13.76 6.53 -9.87
C ASN A 78 13.14 5.31 -9.17
N ALA A 79 12.44 4.45 -9.90
CA ALA A 79 11.85 3.26 -9.33
C ALA A 79 12.93 2.20 -9.04
N ASN A 80 12.99 1.77 -7.80
CA ASN A 80 13.82 0.64 -7.39
C ASN A 80 12.97 -0.42 -6.68
N VAL A 81 13.51 -1.64 -6.60
CA VAL A 81 12.82 -2.79 -6.01
C VAL A 81 12.37 -2.50 -4.58
N ASP A 82 13.24 -1.89 -3.76
CA ASP A 82 12.97 -1.70 -2.34
C ASP A 82 11.85 -0.67 -2.12
N SER A 83 11.79 0.40 -2.93
CA SER A 83 10.66 1.36 -2.85
C SER A 83 9.33 0.71 -3.25
N VAL A 84 9.31 -0.14 -4.28
CA VAL A 84 8.08 -0.84 -4.68
C VAL A 84 7.63 -1.82 -3.58
N ILE A 85 8.54 -2.58 -2.98
CA ILE A 85 8.25 -3.48 -1.86
C ILE A 85 7.69 -2.69 -0.68
N ASN A 86 8.32 -1.58 -0.30
CA ASN A 86 7.83 -0.74 0.78
C ASN A 86 6.41 -0.22 0.51
N GLY A 87 6.11 0.21 -0.72
CA GLY A 87 4.78 0.65 -1.10
C GLY A 87 3.74 -0.48 -1.01
N LEU A 88 4.09 -1.70 -1.44
CA LEU A 88 3.23 -2.87 -1.31
C LEU A 88 2.94 -3.17 0.16
N ASN A 89 3.96 -3.17 1.01
CA ASN A 89 3.83 -3.43 2.44
C ASN A 89 3.00 -2.36 3.17
N MET A 90 3.07 -1.10 2.72
CA MET A 90 2.23 -0.02 3.26
C MET A 90 0.76 -0.15 2.82
N GLN A 91 0.52 -0.58 1.59
CA GLN A 91 -0.85 -0.75 1.08
C GLN A 91 -1.53 -2.02 1.60
N TYR A 92 -0.76 -3.07 1.81
CA TYR A 92 -1.25 -4.39 2.24
C TYR A 92 -0.65 -4.76 3.60
N GLU A 93 -1.03 -4.05 4.64
CA GLU A 93 -0.44 -4.16 6.00
C GLU A 93 -0.41 -5.58 6.58
N ASN A 94 -1.31 -6.46 6.12
CA ASN A 94 -1.37 -7.86 6.55
C ASN A 94 -0.50 -8.79 5.69
N ILE A 95 0.26 -8.26 4.72
CA ILE A 95 1.14 -9.03 3.84
C ILE A 95 2.52 -8.38 3.87
N LEU A 96 3.45 -9.01 4.59
CA LEU A 96 4.84 -8.54 4.61
C LEU A 96 5.64 -9.24 3.50
N LEU A 97 5.96 -8.50 2.44
CA LEU A 97 6.77 -8.94 1.34
C LEU A 97 8.25 -8.61 1.62
N GLU A 98 9.11 -9.60 1.64
CA GLU A 98 10.53 -9.46 1.92
C GLU A 98 11.39 -9.86 0.72
N LYS A 99 12.42 -9.06 0.41
CA LYS A 99 13.39 -9.39 -0.62
C LYS A 99 14.43 -10.35 -0.06
N THR A 100 14.56 -11.53 -0.71
CA THR A 100 15.58 -12.53 -0.35
C THR A 100 16.77 -12.48 -1.29
N GLY A 101 16.62 -11.98 -2.52
CA GLY A 101 17.72 -11.82 -3.45
C GLY A 101 17.30 -11.48 -4.87
N ILE A 102 18.31 -11.41 -5.76
CA ILE A 102 18.12 -11.31 -7.21
C ILE A 102 19.05 -12.33 -7.86
N LYS A 103 18.52 -13.19 -8.72
CA LYS A 103 19.28 -14.15 -9.50
C LYS A 103 19.04 -13.91 -10.98
N LYS A 104 20.05 -13.37 -11.67
CA LYS A 104 19.95 -12.90 -13.06
C LYS A 104 18.87 -11.80 -13.16
N ASP A 105 17.78 -12.07 -13.86
CA ASP A 105 16.63 -11.17 -14.06
C ASP A 105 15.39 -11.57 -13.23
N THR A 106 15.58 -12.47 -12.26
CA THR A 106 14.52 -12.94 -11.34
C THR A 106 14.73 -12.34 -9.96
N LEU A 107 13.77 -11.55 -9.50
CA LEU A 107 13.69 -11.07 -8.12
C LEU A 107 13.10 -12.17 -7.25
N GLN A 108 13.79 -12.52 -6.17
CA GLN A 108 13.35 -13.53 -5.19
C GLN A 108 12.78 -12.84 -3.97
N LEU A 109 11.57 -13.20 -3.60
CA LEU A 109 10.79 -12.63 -2.52
C LEU A 109 10.20 -13.74 -1.64
N LYS A 110 9.86 -13.39 -0.41
CA LYS A 110 9.21 -14.27 0.54
C LYS A 110 8.07 -13.54 1.27
N ILE A 111 7.00 -14.27 1.60
CA ILE A 111 5.97 -13.86 2.53
C ILE A 111 5.94 -14.90 3.65
N GLU A 112 6.45 -14.54 4.83
CA GLU A 112 6.56 -15.47 5.95
C GLU A 112 5.18 -15.88 6.49
N SER A 113 4.29 -14.91 6.69
CA SER A 113 2.92 -15.14 7.15
C SER A 113 1.94 -14.90 6.00
N SER A 114 1.57 -15.96 5.29
CA SER A 114 0.76 -15.88 4.08
C SER A 114 -0.73 -16.15 4.27
N ASP A 115 -1.20 -16.41 5.49
CA ASP A 115 -2.59 -16.81 5.74
C ASP A 115 -3.59 -15.75 5.29
N PHE A 116 -3.28 -14.47 5.49
CA PHE A 116 -4.12 -13.39 5.00
C PHE A 116 -4.24 -13.42 3.48
N LEU A 117 -3.11 -13.49 2.76
CA LEU A 117 -3.08 -13.58 1.30
C LEU A 117 -3.83 -14.79 0.78
N THR A 118 -3.59 -15.96 1.38
CA THR A 118 -4.00 -17.24 0.80
C THR A 118 -5.39 -17.71 1.23
N ASN A 119 -5.94 -17.19 2.34
CA ASN A 119 -7.20 -17.67 2.90
C ASN A 119 -8.20 -16.56 3.27
N GLN A 120 -7.75 -15.32 3.53
CA GLN A 120 -8.61 -14.28 4.08
C GLN A 120 -8.99 -13.17 3.07
N MET A 121 -8.24 -12.98 1.99
CA MET A 121 -8.53 -11.96 0.96
C MET A 121 -9.70 -12.34 0.03
N GLY A 122 -10.30 -13.49 0.19
CA GLY A 122 -11.29 -14.02 -0.74
C GLY A 122 -10.66 -14.49 -2.06
N SER A 123 -11.48 -14.91 -3.01
CA SER A 123 -11.00 -15.58 -4.24
C SER A 123 -10.28 -14.65 -5.24
N SER A 124 -10.57 -13.36 -5.25
CA SER A 124 -9.96 -12.39 -6.18
C SER A 124 -8.86 -11.53 -5.57
N GLY A 125 -8.78 -11.48 -4.25
CA GLY A 125 -7.80 -10.65 -3.54
C GLY A 125 -6.34 -11.04 -3.83
N PRO A 126 -5.98 -12.31 -3.77
CA PRO A 126 -4.62 -12.76 -4.11
C PRO A 126 -4.21 -12.41 -5.53
N ASP A 127 -5.09 -12.58 -6.51
CA ASP A 127 -4.81 -12.22 -7.91
C ASP A 127 -4.56 -10.71 -8.06
N GLN A 128 -5.34 -9.88 -7.35
CA GLN A 128 -5.14 -8.43 -7.34
C GLN A 128 -3.79 -8.06 -6.73
N TYR A 129 -3.44 -8.66 -5.59
CA TYR A 129 -2.16 -8.43 -4.95
C TYR A 129 -0.99 -8.84 -5.86
N LEU A 130 -1.05 -10.05 -6.45
CA LEU A 130 -0.02 -10.56 -7.34
C LEU A 130 0.11 -9.68 -8.61
N ALA A 131 -1.00 -9.27 -9.21
CA ALA A 131 -0.97 -8.36 -10.35
C ALA A 131 -0.28 -7.02 -10.00
N GLN A 132 -0.66 -6.40 -8.87
CA GLN A 132 -0.06 -5.17 -8.39
C GLN A 132 1.44 -5.33 -8.15
N ALA A 133 1.84 -6.40 -7.48
CA ALA A 133 3.24 -6.68 -7.16
C ALA A 133 4.07 -6.95 -8.43
N VAL A 134 3.65 -7.91 -9.25
CA VAL A 134 4.42 -8.37 -10.40
C VAL A 134 4.52 -7.28 -11.48
N ILE A 135 3.42 -6.57 -11.78
CA ILE A 135 3.41 -5.51 -12.78
C ILE A 135 4.38 -4.39 -12.37
N ASN A 136 4.41 -3.99 -11.11
CA ASN A 136 5.29 -2.94 -10.64
C ASN A 136 6.75 -3.40 -10.55
N LEU A 137 7.01 -4.55 -9.95
CA LEU A 137 8.36 -5.08 -9.79
C LEU A 137 9.03 -5.41 -11.13
N THR A 138 8.29 -5.95 -12.11
CA THR A 138 8.81 -6.20 -13.46
C THR A 138 8.97 -4.92 -14.31
N SER A 139 8.47 -3.78 -13.83
CA SER A 139 8.73 -2.47 -14.43
C SER A 139 10.04 -1.83 -13.96
N VAL A 140 10.65 -2.38 -12.90
CA VAL A 140 11.99 -1.96 -12.46
C VAL A 140 13.03 -2.49 -13.45
N PRO A 141 13.97 -1.64 -13.92
CA PRO A 141 15.00 -2.07 -14.85
C PRO A 141 15.80 -3.29 -14.35
N GLY A 142 15.97 -4.28 -15.21
CA GLY A 142 16.70 -5.51 -14.90
C GLY A 142 15.86 -6.65 -14.30
N ILE A 143 14.61 -6.41 -13.92
CA ILE A 143 13.72 -7.44 -13.39
C ILE A 143 12.70 -7.86 -14.46
N LYS A 144 12.70 -9.15 -14.82
CA LYS A 144 11.73 -9.75 -15.77
C LYS A 144 10.77 -10.72 -15.09
N TYR A 145 11.25 -11.37 -14.04
CA TYR A 145 10.50 -12.38 -13.28
C TYR A 145 10.49 -12.03 -11.81
N VAL A 146 9.42 -12.40 -11.14
CA VAL A 146 9.25 -12.25 -9.69
C VAL A 146 8.89 -13.63 -9.14
N GLN A 147 9.78 -14.22 -8.35
CA GLN A 147 9.52 -15.41 -7.57
C GLN A 147 9.05 -15.00 -6.18
N ILE A 148 7.90 -15.48 -5.75
CA ILE A 148 7.39 -15.22 -4.40
C ILE A 148 7.15 -16.57 -3.72
N ASP A 149 7.92 -16.82 -2.66
CA ASP A 149 7.80 -18.02 -1.84
C ASP A 149 6.90 -17.73 -0.63
N PHE A 150 5.89 -18.56 -0.44
CA PHE A 150 4.98 -18.52 0.71
C PHE A 150 4.30 -19.87 0.92
N LYS A 151 3.67 -20.05 2.08
CA LYS A 151 2.86 -21.24 2.32
C LYS A 151 1.58 -21.17 1.50
N GLU A 152 1.35 -22.20 0.67
CA GLU A 152 0.13 -22.34 -0.13
C GLU A 152 -1.13 -22.40 0.73
N GLY A 153 -2.23 -21.85 0.21
CA GLY A 153 -3.55 -21.92 0.82
C GLY A 153 -4.65 -22.09 -0.24
N SER A 154 -5.90 -21.81 0.14
CA SER A 154 -7.05 -22.10 -0.74
C SER A 154 -7.16 -21.18 -1.96
N HIS A 155 -6.57 -20.00 -1.94
CA HIS A 155 -6.75 -18.98 -2.98
C HIS A 155 -5.45 -18.57 -3.68
N ALA A 156 -4.29 -19.00 -3.19
CA ALA A 156 -3.01 -18.71 -3.85
C ALA A 156 -1.95 -19.78 -3.56
N SER A 157 -1.09 -20.01 -4.54
CA SER A 157 0.09 -20.87 -4.46
C SER A 157 1.35 -20.07 -4.74
N PRO A 158 2.51 -20.44 -4.14
CA PRO A 158 3.80 -19.83 -4.47
C PRO A 158 4.18 -20.07 -5.92
N GLY A 159 5.00 -19.20 -6.51
CA GLY A 159 5.36 -19.37 -7.92
C GLY A 159 6.34 -18.34 -8.43
N VAL A 160 6.51 -18.38 -9.76
CA VAL A 160 7.32 -17.41 -10.52
C VAL A 160 6.41 -16.77 -11.56
N TRP A 161 6.32 -15.46 -11.51
CA TRP A 161 5.44 -14.68 -12.40
C TRP A 161 6.24 -13.69 -13.23
N SER A 162 5.65 -13.31 -14.34
CA SER A 162 6.13 -12.27 -15.25
C SER A 162 4.98 -11.36 -15.68
N ARG A 163 5.28 -10.30 -16.39
CA ARG A 163 4.25 -9.43 -16.99
C ARG A 163 3.28 -10.20 -17.89
N LYS A 164 3.72 -11.32 -18.49
CA LYS A 164 2.90 -12.13 -19.40
C LYS A 164 1.77 -12.89 -18.72
N ASP A 165 1.92 -13.12 -17.41
CA ASP A 165 0.90 -13.83 -16.61
C ASP A 165 -0.30 -12.92 -16.29
N PHE A 166 -0.16 -11.62 -16.56
CA PHE A 166 -1.20 -10.62 -16.40
C PHE A 166 -1.54 -9.92 -17.74
N PRO A 167 -2.13 -10.64 -18.71
CA PRO A 167 -2.42 -10.10 -20.03
C PRO A 167 -3.64 -9.18 -20.03
N GLY A 168 -3.75 -8.32 -21.05
CA GLY A 168 -4.96 -7.55 -21.34
C GLY A 168 -5.11 -6.25 -20.54
N TYR A 169 -4.06 -5.80 -19.85
CA TYR A 169 -4.07 -4.49 -19.22
C TYR A 169 -3.78 -3.37 -20.21
N ILE A 170 -4.60 -2.32 -20.17
CA ILE A 170 -4.53 -1.15 -21.05
C ILE A 170 -3.91 0.01 -20.24
N ILE A 171 -2.92 0.69 -20.81
CA ILE A 171 -2.35 1.90 -20.22
C ILE A 171 -3.31 3.06 -20.49
N ILE A 172 -3.73 3.73 -19.42
CA ILE A 172 -4.52 4.97 -19.48
C ILE A 172 -3.65 6.14 -19.01
N GLN A 173 -3.93 7.32 -19.57
CA GLN A 173 -3.27 8.58 -19.19
C GLN A 173 -3.91 9.20 -17.95
#